data_93c20377c1ddcada3c17dccb3dda10e3
#
_entry.id   93c20377c1ddcada3c17dccb3dda10e3
#
_cell.length_a   1.000
_cell.length_b   1.000
_cell.length_c   1.000
_cell.angle_alpha   90.00
_cell.angle_beta   90.00
_cell.angle_gamma   90.00
#
_symmetry.space_group_name_H-M   'P 1'
#
loop_
_entity.id
_entity.type
_entity.pdbx_description
1 polymer ?
#
loop_
_entity_poly.entity_id
_entity_poly.type
_entity_poly.pdbx_seq_one_letter_code
_entity_poly.pdbx_strand_id
1 'polypeptide(L)'
;GTVTLPASKSISNRVLIVNALADSELPIENLADCDDTQSMVRILCSENSYFDVGHAGTAMRFLTAYLSRIIGKWVLTGSERMKQRPIRVLVEALNRLGARIGYLENEGFPPLEIYGSRLVGGSIDIPASVSSQYISALLMIAPYMEKGLEIRLTGKVVSSSYIDMTLQIMREFGAEVGREDTVIGVKPGEYRSVPYRVESDWSAASYFYELLAIAGEGEIILTGLKEKSMQGDSRQTVVWRKLGVRTCYEGDLVRLSAAKPEIDRLDYD
;
A
#
# COMPACT_ATOMS: atom_id res chain seq x y z
N GLY A 1 -4.16 29.20 -8.73
CA GLY A 1 -5.39 28.66 -8.12
C GLY A 1 -5.05 27.65 -7.03
N THR A 2 -6.06 27.26 -6.20
CA THR A 2 -5.90 26.25 -5.14
C THR A 2 -6.63 24.97 -5.56
N VAL A 3 -5.96 23.83 -5.37
CA VAL A 3 -6.49 22.50 -5.71
C VAL A 3 -6.39 21.61 -4.48
N THR A 4 -7.50 20.97 -4.13
CA THR A 4 -7.53 19.89 -3.14
C THR A 4 -7.32 18.57 -3.85
N LEU A 5 -6.23 17.89 -3.54
CA LEU A 5 -5.90 16.59 -4.12
C LEU A 5 -6.70 15.46 -3.47
N PRO A 6 -6.98 14.36 -4.21
CA PRO A 6 -7.53 13.16 -3.61
C PRO A 6 -6.55 12.58 -2.58
N ALA A 7 -7.07 11.81 -1.65
CA ALA A 7 -6.24 11.11 -0.67
C ALA A 7 -5.46 9.95 -1.31
N SER A 8 -4.32 9.59 -0.70
CA SER A 8 -3.48 8.50 -1.19
C SER A 8 -4.16 7.14 -1.05
N LYS A 9 -4.45 6.49 -2.19
CA LYS A 9 -4.96 5.12 -2.24
C LYS A 9 -4.01 4.14 -1.55
N SER A 10 -2.72 4.32 -1.78
CA SER A 10 -1.69 3.40 -1.26
C SER A 10 -1.58 3.44 0.27
N ILE A 11 -1.76 4.61 0.88
CA ILE A 11 -1.83 4.77 2.33
C ILE A 11 -3.17 4.26 2.84
N SER A 12 -4.30 4.69 2.24
CA SER A 12 -5.66 4.31 2.66
C SER A 12 -5.81 2.80 2.80
N ASN A 13 -5.41 2.05 1.79
CA ASN A 13 -5.59 0.60 1.78
C ASN A 13 -4.73 -0.12 2.84
N ARG A 14 -3.54 0.41 3.16
CA ARG A 14 -2.71 -0.13 4.24
C ARG A 14 -3.27 0.18 5.62
N VAL A 15 -3.65 1.43 5.82
CA VAL A 15 -4.22 1.87 7.09
C VAL A 15 -5.51 1.13 7.40
N LEU A 16 -6.37 0.87 6.41
CA LEU A 16 -7.59 0.09 6.58
C LEU A 16 -7.31 -1.32 7.11
N ILE A 17 -6.33 -2.03 6.53
CA ILE A 17 -5.94 -3.38 7.00
C ILE A 17 -5.36 -3.33 8.41
N VAL A 18 -4.44 -2.40 8.68
CA VAL A 18 -3.79 -2.29 9.99
C VAL A 18 -4.80 -1.87 11.06
N ASN A 19 -5.71 -0.94 10.75
CA ASN A 19 -6.79 -0.51 11.65
C ASN A 19 -7.77 -1.65 11.97
N ALA A 20 -8.14 -2.46 10.96
CA ALA A 20 -8.98 -3.64 11.15
C ALA A 20 -8.28 -4.72 11.99
N LEU A 21 -6.95 -4.90 11.82
CA LEU A 21 -6.16 -5.82 12.65
C LEU A 21 -5.99 -5.31 14.08
N ALA A 22 -5.99 -4.00 14.31
CA ALA A 22 -5.96 -3.37 15.62
C ALA A 22 -7.31 -3.44 16.36
N ASP A 23 -8.35 -3.98 15.71
CA ASP A 23 -9.75 -3.93 16.21
C ASP A 23 -10.15 -2.53 16.67
N SER A 24 -9.80 -1.54 15.86
CA SER A 24 -9.90 -0.12 16.22
C SER A 24 -11.23 0.47 15.78
N GLU A 25 -11.93 1.09 16.71
CA GLU A 25 -13.14 1.88 16.44
C GLU A 25 -12.82 3.34 16.07
N LEU A 26 -11.54 3.75 16.13
CA LEU A 26 -11.13 5.11 15.81
C LEU A 26 -11.27 5.38 14.30
N PRO A 27 -11.82 6.54 13.91
CA PRO A 27 -12.04 6.86 12.51
C PRO A 27 -10.71 7.09 11.78
N ILE A 28 -10.69 6.67 10.53
CA ILE A 28 -9.67 7.04 9.57
C ILE A 28 -10.22 8.20 8.75
N GLU A 29 -9.58 9.37 8.88
CA GLU A 29 -9.96 10.56 8.15
C GLU A 29 -9.33 10.60 6.76
N ASN A 30 -10.01 11.23 5.81
CA ASN A 30 -9.54 11.47 4.46
C ASN A 30 -9.15 10.18 3.72
N LEU A 31 -10.00 9.14 3.76
CA LEU A 31 -9.82 7.95 2.94
C LEU A 31 -9.93 8.27 1.45
N ALA A 32 -9.16 7.56 0.63
CA ALA A 32 -9.25 7.70 -0.82
C ALA A 32 -10.63 7.23 -1.32
N ASP A 33 -11.25 8.03 -2.19
CA ASP A 33 -12.50 7.69 -2.86
C ASP A 33 -12.20 7.00 -4.20
N CYS A 34 -11.90 5.70 -4.13
CA CYS A 34 -11.63 4.87 -5.30
C CYS A 34 -12.07 3.43 -5.07
N ASP A 35 -12.27 2.67 -6.15
CA ASP A 35 -12.79 1.30 -6.14
C ASP A 35 -12.04 0.36 -5.19
N ASP A 36 -10.70 0.42 -5.17
CA ASP A 36 -9.88 -0.40 -4.27
C ASP A 36 -10.22 -0.15 -2.79
N THR A 37 -10.27 1.13 -2.39
CA THR A 37 -10.53 1.53 -1.01
C THR A 37 -11.98 1.24 -0.61
N GLN A 38 -12.93 1.57 -1.48
CA GLN A 38 -14.36 1.30 -1.24
C GLN A 38 -14.64 -0.20 -1.11
N SER A 39 -14.02 -1.03 -1.96
CA SER A 39 -14.11 -2.49 -1.88
C SER A 39 -13.56 -3.02 -0.56
N MET A 40 -12.44 -2.48 -0.09
CA MET A 40 -11.88 -2.88 1.21
C MET A 40 -12.77 -2.48 2.37
N VAL A 41 -13.27 -1.23 2.42
CA VAL A 41 -14.19 -0.78 3.47
C VAL A 41 -15.42 -1.68 3.53
N ARG A 42 -16.05 -1.92 2.38
CA ARG A 42 -17.24 -2.79 2.29
C ARG A 42 -16.98 -4.20 2.83
N ILE A 43 -15.82 -4.80 2.50
CA ILE A 43 -15.50 -6.17 2.88
C ILE A 43 -15.12 -6.25 4.36
N LEU A 44 -14.32 -5.30 4.87
CA LEU A 44 -13.91 -5.27 6.27
C LEU A 44 -15.07 -5.03 7.23
N CYS A 45 -16.14 -4.35 6.78
CA CYS A 45 -17.36 -4.14 7.56
C CYS A 45 -18.46 -5.20 7.31
N SER A 46 -18.18 -6.25 6.55
CA SER A 46 -19.19 -7.25 6.15
C SER A 46 -19.10 -8.52 6.98
N GLU A 47 -20.25 -9.07 7.33
CA GLU A 47 -20.39 -10.39 7.97
C GLU A 47 -20.49 -11.55 6.95
N ASN A 48 -20.43 -11.26 5.65
CA ASN A 48 -20.49 -12.27 4.60
C ASN A 48 -19.22 -13.15 4.59
N SER A 49 -19.33 -14.31 3.95
CA SER A 49 -18.21 -15.22 3.70
C SER A 49 -17.76 -15.28 2.24
N TYR A 50 -18.44 -14.58 1.35
CA TYR A 50 -18.16 -14.48 -0.08
C TYR A 50 -17.92 -13.01 -0.45
N PHE A 51 -16.76 -12.71 -1.00
CA PHE A 51 -16.32 -11.36 -1.31
C PHE A 51 -15.87 -11.22 -2.76
N ASP A 52 -16.46 -10.26 -3.46
CA ASP A 52 -16.04 -9.85 -4.80
C ASP A 52 -15.39 -8.47 -4.73
N VAL A 53 -14.09 -8.41 -5.07
CA VAL A 53 -13.32 -7.16 -5.11
C VAL A 53 -13.38 -6.48 -6.48
N GLY A 54 -14.10 -7.01 -7.45
CA GLY A 54 -14.18 -6.44 -8.79
C GLY A 54 -12.79 -6.34 -9.45
N HIS A 55 -12.37 -5.13 -9.80
CA HIS A 55 -11.07 -4.85 -10.41
C HIS A 55 -9.97 -4.46 -9.40
N ALA A 56 -10.29 -4.41 -8.11
CA ALA A 56 -9.45 -3.87 -7.04
C ALA A 56 -8.26 -4.80 -6.71
N GLY A 57 -7.14 -4.58 -7.41
CA GLY A 57 -5.98 -5.45 -7.29
C GLY A 57 -5.30 -5.40 -5.93
N THR A 58 -5.23 -4.24 -5.30
CA THR A 58 -4.66 -4.09 -3.95
C THR A 58 -5.54 -4.78 -2.92
N ALA A 59 -6.87 -4.60 -3.03
CA ALA A 59 -7.84 -5.26 -2.16
C ALA A 59 -7.73 -6.79 -2.24
N MET A 60 -7.62 -7.38 -3.45
CA MET A 60 -7.41 -8.82 -3.64
C MET A 60 -6.20 -9.32 -2.83
N ARG A 61 -5.04 -8.65 -2.88
CA ARG A 61 -3.81 -9.10 -2.23
C ARG A 61 -3.85 -8.91 -0.72
N PHE A 62 -4.30 -7.75 -0.27
CA PHE A 62 -4.33 -7.41 1.15
C PHE A 62 -5.38 -8.23 1.90
N LEU A 63 -6.56 -8.40 1.31
CA LEU A 63 -7.62 -9.23 1.90
C LEU A 63 -7.28 -10.72 1.89
N THR A 64 -6.54 -11.22 0.90
CA THR A 64 -6.04 -12.61 0.94
C THR A 64 -5.22 -12.87 2.20
N ALA A 65 -4.29 -11.96 2.53
CA ALA A 65 -3.49 -12.07 3.73
C ALA A 65 -4.34 -11.84 5.00
N TYR A 66 -5.16 -10.81 5.04
CA TYR A 66 -6.03 -10.51 6.18
C TYR A 66 -6.96 -11.68 6.52
N LEU A 67 -7.70 -12.19 5.55
CA LEU A 67 -8.67 -13.28 5.74
C LEU A 67 -8.00 -14.61 6.12
N SER A 68 -6.73 -14.83 5.73
CA SER A 68 -5.98 -16.03 6.14
C SER A 68 -5.75 -16.11 7.65
N ARG A 69 -5.80 -14.97 8.34
CA ARG A 69 -5.69 -14.88 9.81
C ARG A 69 -7.05 -14.87 10.52
N ILE A 70 -8.09 -14.31 9.90
CA ILE A 70 -9.41 -14.21 10.54
C ILE A 70 -10.10 -15.56 10.51
N ILE A 71 -10.43 -16.10 11.68
CA ILE A 71 -11.02 -17.44 11.82
C ILE A 71 -12.37 -17.49 11.07
N GLY A 72 -12.48 -18.42 10.14
CA GLY A 72 -13.66 -18.61 9.30
C GLY A 72 -13.30 -19.30 7.99
N LYS A 73 -14.31 -19.47 7.14
CA LYS A 73 -14.18 -19.95 5.77
C LYS A 73 -14.64 -18.84 4.82
N TRP A 74 -13.75 -18.41 3.94
CA TRP A 74 -13.96 -17.26 3.09
C TRP A 74 -13.75 -17.62 1.61
N VAL A 75 -14.54 -17.01 0.74
CA VAL A 75 -14.30 -17.03 -0.71
C VAL A 75 -13.99 -15.63 -1.16
N LEU A 76 -12.85 -15.46 -1.82
CA LEU A 76 -12.39 -14.17 -2.35
C LEU A 76 -12.23 -14.25 -3.86
N THR A 77 -13.04 -13.47 -4.58
CA THR A 77 -13.09 -13.41 -6.04
C THR A 77 -13.01 -11.98 -6.57
N GLY A 78 -13.15 -11.82 -7.86
CA GLY A 78 -13.21 -10.54 -8.55
C GLY A 78 -13.70 -10.70 -9.98
N SER A 79 -13.62 -9.63 -10.77
CA SER A 79 -13.98 -9.64 -12.19
C SER A 79 -13.23 -10.71 -12.99
N GLU A 80 -13.71 -11.03 -14.19
CA GLU A 80 -13.04 -11.97 -15.10
C GLU A 80 -11.57 -11.58 -15.37
N ARG A 81 -11.28 -10.27 -15.44
CA ARG A 81 -9.90 -9.79 -15.55
C ARG A 81 -9.10 -10.06 -14.27
N MET A 82 -9.71 -9.95 -13.08
CA MET A 82 -9.06 -10.26 -11.81
C MET A 82 -8.72 -11.74 -11.71
N LYS A 83 -9.58 -12.63 -12.18
CA LYS A 83 -9.35 -14.08 -12.25
C LYS A 83 -8.16 -14.47 -13.14
N GLN A 84 -7.69 -13.56 -13.99
CA GLN A 84 -6.50 -13.76 -14.85
C GLN A 84 -5.23 -13.14 -14.27
N ARG A 85 -5.30 -12.48 -13.10
CA ARG A 85 -4.14 -11.87 -12.45
C ARG A 85 -3.49 -12.84 -11.47
N PRO A 86 -2.20 -13.17 -11.64
CA PRO A 86 -1.55 -14.17 -10.81
C PRO A 86 -1.48 -13.73 -9.35
N ILE A 87 -1.66 -14.70 -8.44
CA ILE A 87 -1.55 -14.52 -6.99
C ILE A 87 -0.77 -15.66 -6.32
N ARG A 88 -0.28 -16.62 -7.09
CA ARG A 88 0.41 -17.83 -6.63
C ARG A 88 1.49 -17.54 -5.59
N VAL A 89 2.38 -16.59 -5.85
CA VAL A 89 3.51 -16.28 -4.96
C VAL A 89 3.04 -15.89 -3.55
N LEU A 90 1.96 -15.10 -3.45
CA LEU A 90 1.39 -14.70 -2.16
C LEU A 90 0.75 -15.90 -1.45
N VAL A 91 -0.03 -16.71 -2.17
CA VAL A 91 -0.71 -17.89 -1.63
C VAL A 91 0.30 -18.92 -1.12
N GLU A 92 1.34 -19.21 -1.91
CA GLU A 92 2.41 -20.14 -1.50
C GLU A 92 3.16 -19.63 -0.24
N ALA A 93 3.48 -18.33 -0.20
CA ALA A 93 4.12 -17.72 0.96
C ALA A 93 3.24 -17.84 2.21
N LEU A 94 1.96 -17.49 2.11
CA LEU A 94 1.00 -17.61 3.21
C LEU A 94 0.83 -19.07 3.68
N ASN A 95 0.72 -20.01 2.76
CA ASN A 95 0.59 -21.43 3.09
C ASN A 95 1.84 -21.98 3.79
N ARG A 96 3.07 -21.54 3.39
CA ARG A 96 4.32 -21.87 4.11
C ARG A 96 4.34 -21.31 5.52
N LEU A 97 3.68 -20.17 5.76
CA LEU A 97 3.57 -19.52 7.08
C LEU A 97 2.43 -20.07 7.94
N GLY A 98 1.71 -21.10 7.46
CA GLY A 98 0.67 -21.80 8.19
C GLY A 98 -0.75 -21.47 7.78
N ALA A 99 -0.97 -20.69 6.73
CA ALA A 99 -2.30 -20.46 6.17
C ALA A 99 -2.82 -21.71 5.42
N ARG A 100 -4.13 -21.72 5.16
CA ARG A 100 -4.81 -22.76 4.38
C ARG A 100 -5.64 -22.09 3.29
N ILE A 101 -5.00 -21.88 2.13
CA ILE A 101 -5.59 -21.21 0.97
C ILE A 101 -5.53 -22.15 -0.22
N GLY A 102 -6.66 -22.34 -0.91
CA GLY A 102 -6.81 -23.10 -2.14
C GLY A 102 -7.37 -22.26 -3.28
N TYR A 103 -7.28 -22.81 -4.48
CA TYR A 103 -7.84 -22.22 -5.70
C TYR A 103 -9.14 -22.92 -6.04
N LEU A 104 -10.20 -22.19 -6.37
CA LEU A 104 -11.50 -22.77 -6.74
C LEU A 104 -11.63 -23.08 -8.23
N GLU A 105 -10.88 -22.37 -9.08
CA GLU A 105 -10.88 -22.55 -10.52
C GLU A 105 -9.47 -22.89 -10.99
N ASN A 106 -8.72 -21.93 -11.49
CA ASN A 106 -7.38 -22.14 -12.04
C ASN A 106 -6.30 -21.98 -10.97
N GLU A 107 -5.37 -22.93 -10.91
CA GLU A 107 -4.25 -22.88 -9.97
C GLU A 107 -3.36 -21.65 -10.20
N GLY A 108 -3.09 -20.89 -9.13
CA GLY A 108 -2.30 -19.66 -9.16
C GLY A 108 -3.12 -18.39 -9.38
N PHE A 109 -4.45 -18.51 -9.55
CA PHE A 109 -5.36 -17.39 -9.83
C PHE A 109 -6.60 -17.40 -8.94
N PRO A 110 -7.23 -16.23 -8.69
CA PRO A 110 -8.55 -16.20 -8.05
C PRO A 110 -9.58 -16.94 -8.93
N PRO A 111 -10.70 -17.41 -8.34
CA PRO A 111 -11.15 -17.26 -6.97
C PRO A 111 -10.39 -18.13 -5.97
N LEU A 112 -10.27 -17.61 -4.73
CA LEU A 112 -9.60 -18.31 -3.64
C LEU A 112 -10.61 -18.80 -2.60
N GLU A 113 -10.36 -19.99 -2.07
CA GLU A 113 -10.98 -20.49 -0.83
C GLU A 113 -9.95 -20.36 0.30
N ILE A 114 -10.30 -19.62 1.35
CA ILE A 114 -9.39 -19.26 2.44
C ILE A 114 -9.99 -19.80 3.75
N TYR A 115 -9.22 -20.64 4.45
CA TYR A 115 -9.54 -21.05 5.81
C TYR A 115 -8.66 -20.25 6.78
N GLY A 116 -9.27 -19.28 7.45
CA GLY A 116 -8.60 -18.46 8.45
C GLY A 116 -8.10 -19.30 9.62
N SER A 117 -6.86 -19.09 10.01
CA SER A 117 -6.18 -19.90 11.03
C SER A 117 -5.16 -19.07 11.82
N ARG A 118 -4.64 -19.64 12.89
CA ARG A 118 -3.45 -19.11 13.55
C ARG A 118 -2.25 -19.38 12.66
N LEU A 119 -1.53 -18.31 12.32
CA LEU A 119 -0.34 -18.39 11.48
C LEU A 119 0.90 -18.60 12.34
N VAL A 120 1.73 -19.55 11.95
CA VAL A 120 2.98 -19.86 12.68
C VAL A 120 4.03 -18.78 12.45
N GLY A 121 4.12 -18.28 11.21
CA GLY A 121 5.19 -17.34 10.84
C GLY A 121 6.56 -18.00 10.68
N GLY A 122 7.61 -17.20 10.80
CA GLY A 122 9.00 -17.64 10.67
C GLY A 122 9.74 -16.93 9.56
N SER A 123 10.71 -17.61 8.90
CA SER A 123 11.53 -17.01 7.84
C SER A 123 11.13 -17.52 6.47
N ILE A 124 11.05 -16.61 5.48
CA ILE A 124 10.77 -16.94 4.08
C ILE A 124 11.64 -16.12 3.13
N ASP A 125 12.03 -16.75 2.02
CA ASP A 125 12.70 -16.07 0.91
C ASP A 125 11.66 -15.69 -0.16
N ILE A 126 11.69 -14.43 -0.59
CA ILE A 126 10.79 -13.91 -1.62
C ILE A 126 11.62 -13.21 -2.70
N PRO A 127 11.42 -13.52 -3.99
CA PRO A 127 12.08 -12.78 -5.05
C PRO A 127 11.73 -11.30 -5.00
N ALA A 128 12.73 -10.42 -4.98
CA ALA A 128 12.52 -8.97 -4.91
C ALA A 128 11.84 -8.38 -6.15
N SER A 129 11.77 -9.14 -7.24
CA SER A 129 11.08 -8.79 -8.48
C SER A 129 9.56 -8.95 -8.44
N VAL A 130 9.01 -9.62 -7.40
CA VAL A 130 7.56 -9.73 -7.25
C VAL A 130 6.95 -8.39 -6.85
N SER A 131 5.64 -8.28 -7.03
CA SER A 131 4.90 -7.10 -6.64
C SER A 131 5.11 -6.76 -5.15
N SER A 132 5.47 -5.50 -4.85
CA SER A 132 5.55 -4.99 -3.49
C SER A 132 4.24 -5.14 -2.69
N GLN A 133 3.11 -5.33 -3.37
CA GLN A 133 1.83 -5.62 -2.73
C GLN A 133 1.85 -6.97 -1.99
N TYR A 134 2.55 -7.99 -2.53
CA TYR A 134 2.66 -9.28 -1.83
C TYR A 134 3.46 -9.15 -0.55
N ILE A 135 4.59 -8.45 -0.62
CA ILE A 135 5.44 -8.18 0.54
C ILE A 135 4.66 -7.37 1.59
N SER A 136 4.00 -6.29 1.16
CA SER A 136 3.16 -5.46 2.05
C SER A 136 2.05 -6.27 2.73
N ALA A 137 1.36 -7.15 1.99
CA ALA A 137 0.30 -7.99 2.51
C ALA A 137 0.79 -8.92 3.63
N LEU A 138 1.95 -9.57 3.42
CA LEU A 138 2.58 -10.43 4.42
C LEU A 138 3.03 -9.66 5.66
N LEU A 139 3.66 -8.50 5.45
CA LEU A 139 4.17 -7.66 6.54
C LEU A 139 3.04 -7.19 7.47
N MET A 140 1.92 -6.69 6.92
CA MET A 140 0.85 -6.14 7.74
C MET A 140 0.21 -7.15 8.70
N ILE A 141 0.14 -8.43 8.34
CA ILE A 141 -0.41 -9.48 9.22
C ILE A 141 0.65 -10.13 10.13
N ALA A 142 1.93 -9.85 9.88
CA ALA A 142 3.04 -10.53 10.54
C ALA A 142 3.13 -10.34 12.06
N PRO A 143 2.74 -9.20 12.66
CA PRO A 143 2.73 -9.09 14.13
C PRO A 143 1.88 -10.16 14.81
N TYR A 144 0.83 -10.62 14.16
CA TYR A 144 -0.08 -11.64 14.69
C TYR A 144 0.34 -13.09 14.40
N MET A 145 1.52 -13.32 13.83
CA MET A 145 2.11 -14.64 13.67
C MET A 145 2.85 -15.04 14.96
N GLU A 146 2.77 -16.31 15.34
CA GLU A 146 3.35 -16.82 16.60
C GLU A 146 4.85 -16.51 16.73
N LYS A 147 5.61 -16.64 15.63
CA LYS A 147 7.05 -16.39 15.56
C LYS A 147 7.40 -15.06 14.90
N GLY A 148 6.38 -14.21 14.59
CA GLY A 148 6.58 -13.05 13.72
C GLY A 148 6.95 -13.47 12.29
N LEU A 149 7.67 -12.60 11.59
CA LEU A 149 8.06 -12.87 10.20
C LEU A 149 9.43 -12.28 9.90
N GLU A 150 10.27 -13.05 9.23
CA GLU A 150 11.48 -12.58 8.57
C GLU A 150 11.36 -12.82 7.06
N ILE A 151 11.38 -11.75 6.27
CA ILE A 151 11.41 -11.83 4.82
C ILE A 151 12.83 -11.53 4.34
N ARG A 152 13.41 -12.44 3.57
CA ARG A 152 14.66 -12.22 2.84
C ARG A 152 14.33 -12.00 1.37
N LEU A 153 14.62 -10.78 0.88
CA LEU A 153 14.40 -10.41 -0.51
C LEU A 153 15.58 -10.87 -1.35
N THR A 154 15.33 -11.74 -2.33
CA THR A 154 16.36 -12.27 -3.21
C THR A 154 16.36 -11.53 -4.54
N GLY A 155 17.55 -11.06 -4.99
CA GLY A 155 17.71 -10.28 -6.21
C GLY A 155 17.56 -8.77 -6.02
N LYS A 156 17.40 -8.03 -7.13
CA LYS A 156 17.30 -6.55 -7.10
C LYS A 156 15.93 -6.12 -6.60
N VAL A 157 15.90 -5.32 -5.55
CA VAL A 157 14.65 -4.78 -4.98
C VAL A 157 14.09 -3.70 -5.90
N VAL A 158 12.87 -3.91 -6.36
CA VAL A 158 12.07 -2.95 -7.14
C VAL A 158 10.94 -2.44 -6.25
N SER A 159 10.61 -1.15 -6.37
CA SER A 159 9.49 -0.54 -5.61
C SER A 159 9.67 -0.56 -4.08
N SER A 160 10.90 -0.32 -3.59
CA SER A 160 11.24 -0.25 -2.16
C SER A 160 10.35 0.73 -1.39
N SER A 161 9.95 1.86 -1.99
CA SER A 161 9.15 2.92 -1.36
C SER A 161 7.82 2.42 -0.81
N TYR A 162 7.16 1.46 -1.47
CA TYR A 162 5.90 0.89 -0.97
C TYR A 162 6.10 -0.07 0.22
N ILE A 163 7.26 -0.72 0.28
CA ILE A 163 7.64 -1.53 1.45
C ILE A 163 7.93 -0.60 2.61
N ASP A 164 8.71 0.45 2.39
CA ASP A 164 9.06 1.43 3.43
C ASP A 164 7.81 2.15 3.96
N MET A 165 6.86 2.52 3.07
CA MET A 165 5.54 3.04 3.45
C MET A 165 4.79 2.07 4.36
N THR A 166 4.78 0.77 4.04
CA THR A 166 4.12 -0.25 4.85
C THR A 166 4.75 -0.33 6.24
N LEU A 167 6.08 -0.41 6.31
CA LEU A 167 6.82 -0.48 7.57
C LEU A 167 6.61 0.79 8.43
N GLN A 168 6.51 1.96 7.81
CA GLN A 168 6.24 3.20 8.53
C GLN A 168 4.83 3.19 9.12
N ILE A 169 3.81 2.84 8.36
CA ILE A 169 2.43 2.72 8.87
C ILE A 169 2.37 1.71 10.02
N MET A 170 3.00 0.54 9.87
CA MET A 170 3.04 -0.47 10.92
C MET A 170 3.68 0.08 12.23
N ARG A 171 4.77 0.87 12.13
CA ARG A 171 5.39 1.53 13.30
C ARG A 171 4.48 2.56 13.95
N GLU A 172 3.75 3.35 13.15
CA GLU A 172 2.79 4.33 13.64
C GLU A 172 1.67 3.67 14.45
N PHE A 173 1.29 2.44 14.09
CA PHE A 173 0.36 1.61 14.85
C PHE A 173 1.04 0.73 15.91
N GLY A 174 2.32 0.95 16.21
CA GLY A 174 3.03 0.34 17.34
C GLY A 174 3.70 -1.01 17.08
N ALA A 175 3.75 -1.50 15.84
CA ALA A 175 4.47 -2.74 15.54
C ALA A 175 5.99 -2.56 15.59
N GLU A 176 6.69 -3.57 16.11
CA GLU A 176 8.15 -3.64 16.09
C GLU A 176 8.63 -4.24 14.76
N VAL A 177 9.11 -3.36 13.88
CA VAL A 177 9.58 -3.74 12.54
C VAL A 177 10.96 -3.15 12.26
N GLY A 178 11.83 -3.96 11.65
CA GLY A 178 13.17 -3.57 11.20
C GLY A 178 13.40 -3.93 9.74
N ARG A 179 14.32 -3.22 9.11
CA ARG A 179 14.82 -3.54 7.77
C ARG A 179 16.31 -3.30 7.73
N GLU A 180 17.05 -4.31 7.32
CA GLU A 180 18.49 -4.25 7.08
C GLU A 180 18.73 -4.78 5.66
N ASP A 181 19.05 -3.88 4.74
CA ASP A 181 19.23 -4.15 3.31
C ASP A 181 18.04 -4.92 2.69
N THR A 182 18.24 -6.21 2.47
CA THR A 182 17.26 -7.12 1.86
C THR A 182 16.48 -7.95 2.88
N VAL A 183 16.77 -7.82 4.17
CA VAL A 183 16.11 -8.55 5.25
C VAL A 183 15.14 -7.63 5.97
N ILE A 184 13.89 -8.09 6.11
CA ILE A 184 12.83 -7.36 6.80
C ILE A 184 12.32 -8.25 7.94
N GLY A 185 12.44 -7.76 9.18
CA GLY A 185 11.98 -8.45 10.37
C GLY A 185 10.77 -7.78 10.99
N VAL A 186 9.78 -8.60 11.40
CA VAL A 186 8.61 -8.18 12.17
C VAL A 186 8.49 -9.06 13.39
N LYS A 187 8.51 -8.45 14.58
CA LYS A 187 8.31 -9.19 15.83
C LYS A 187 6.84 -9.49 16.08
N PRO A 188 6.53 -10.60 16.80
CA PRO A 188 5.17 -10.83 17.29
C PRO A 188 4.69 -9.69 18.18
N GLY A 189 3.40 -9.35 18.10
CA GLY A 189 2.79 -8.29 18.87
C GLY A 189 1.39 -7.95 18.35
N GLU A 190 0.85 -6.83 18.81
CA GLU A 190 -0.45 -6.35 18.42
C GLU A 190 -0.35 -4.89 17.97
N TYR A 191 -1.19 -4.49 17.05
CA TYR A 191 -1.35 -3.09 16.70
C TYR A 191 -2.12 -2.34 17.78
N ARG A 192 -1.84 -1.05 17.90
CA ARG A 192 -2.58 -0.13 18.78
C ARG A 192 -3.60 0.64 17.96
N SER A 193 -4.76 0.91 18.54
CA SER A 193 -5.70 1.86 17.97
C SER A 193 -5.12 3.27 18.01
N VAL A 194 -4.99 3.91 16.86
CA VAL A 194 -4.52 5.29 16.73
C VAL A 194 -5.43 6.07 15.78
N PRO A 195 -5.74 7.35 16.07
CA PRO A 195 -6.42 8.19 15.09
C PRO A 195 -5.50 8.41 13.90
N TYR A 196 -6.04 8.31 12.68
CA TYR A 196 -5.22 8.41 11.48
C TYR A 196 -5.87 9.33 10.44
N ARG A 197 -5.08 10.24 9.87
CA ARG A 197 -5.49 11.05 8.74
C ARG A 197 -4.62 10.75 7.54
N VAL A 198 -5.23 10.28 6.47
CA VAL A 198 -4.54 9.93 5.22
C VAL A 198 -4.05 11.19 4.51
N GLU A 199 -2.80 11.20 4.12
CA GLU A 199 -2.18 12.26 3.31
C GLU A 199 -2.76 12.26 1.88
N SER A 200 -2.80 13.42 1.25
CA SER A 200 -3.15 13.55 -0.18
C SER A 200 -2.13 12.83 -1.08
N ASP A 201 -2.56 12.47 -2.28
CA ASP A 201 -1.80 11.61 -3.18
C ASP A 201 -0.73 12.38 -3.95
N TRP A 202 0.54 12.08 -3.69
CA TRP A 202 1.66 12.63 -4.43
C TRP A 202 1.71 12.18 -5.91
N SER A 203 1.13 11.02 -6.24
CA SER A 203 1.00 10.61 -7.65
C SER A 203 0.04 11.55 -8.38
N ALA A 204 -1.08 11.94 -7.75
CA ALA A 204 -2.02 12.90 -8.31
C ALA A 204 -1.41 14.31 -8.47
N ALA A 205 -0.47 14.68 -7.61
CA ALA A 205 0.23 15.95 -7.71
C ALA A 205 1.03 16.08 -9.02
N SER A 206 1.53 14.99 -9.60
CA SER A 206 2.35 14.99 -10.80
C SER A 206 1.70 15.70 -11.99
N TYR A 207 0.39 15.56 -12.13
CA TYR A 207 -0.36 16.23 -13.21
C TYR A 207 -0.30 17.76 -13.13
N PHE A 208 -0.25 18.31 -11.92
CA PHE A 208 -0.16 19.78 -11.72
C PHE A 208 1.27 20.28 -11.92
N TYR A 209 2.26 19.47 -11.60
CA TYR A 209 3.66 19.74 -11.97
C TYR A 209 3.83 19.77 -13.49
N GLU A 210 3.30 18.75 -14.18
CA GLU A 210 3.35 18.65 -15.63
C GLU A 210 2.66 19.85 -16.29
N LEU A 211 1.46 20.22 -15.80
CA LEU A 211 0.71 21.37 -16.31
C LEU A 211 1.53 22.67 -16.22
N LEU A 212 2.19 22.94 -15.09
CA LEU A 212 3.02 24.13 -14.90
C LEU A 212 4.31 24.08 -15.73
N ALA A 213 4.93 22.91 -15.87
CA ALA A 213 6.11 22.74 -16.72
C ALA A 213 5.81 23.04 -18.19
N ILE A 214 4.64 22.61 -18.68
CA ILE A 214 4.18 22.86 -20.06
C ILE A 214 3.76 24.32 -20.24
N ALA A 215 3.05 24.90 -19.26
CA ALA A 215 2.59 26.29 -19.33
C ALA A 215 3.76 27.30 -19.30
N GLY A 216 4.85 26.97 -18.58
CA GLY A 216 6.01 27.84 -18.44
C GLY A 216 5.79 29.09 -17.59
N GLU A 217 4.57 29.29 -17.09
CA GLU A 217 4.18 30.41 -16.23
C GLU A 217 3.05 30.02 -15.26
N GLY A 218 2.87 30.82 -14.21
CA GLY A 218 1.74 30.68 -13.28
C GLY A 218 2.13 30.00 -11.96
N GLU A 219 1.08 29.76 -11.15
CA GLU A 219 1.19 29.24 -9.81
C GLU A 219 -0.02 28.39 -9.46
N ILE A 220 0.21 27.25 -8.78
CA ILE A 220 -0.81 26.36 -8.24
C ILE A 220 -0.50 26.06 -6.77
N ILE A 221 -1.52 26.10 -5.92
CA ILE A 221 -1.44 25.71 -4.51
C ILE A 221 -2.14 24.36 -4.37
N LEU A 222 -1.41 23.36 -3.85
CA LEU A 222 -1.93 22.02 -3.56
C LEU A 222 -2.12 21.87 -2.04
N THR A 223 -3.20 21.21 -1.62
CA THR A 223 -3.50 21.00 -0.20
C THR A 223 -3.34 19.54 0.21
N GLY A 224 -3.02 19.30 1.48
CA GLY A 224 -3.00 17.97 2.10
C GLY A 224 -1.77 17.13 1.82
N LEU A 225 -0.73 17.68 1.18
CA LEU A 225 0.57 17.05 0.98
C LEU A 225 1.52 17.41 2.12
N LYS A 226 2.43 16.49 2.46
CA LYS A 226 3.45 16.68 3.49
C LYS A 226 4.83 16.80 2.85
N GLU A 227 5.67 17.70 3.36
CA GLU A 227 7.08 17.79 2.95
C GLU A 227 7.83 16.49 3.24
N LYS A 228 7.66 15.94 4.45
CA LYS A 228 8.21 14.64 4.83
C LYS A 228 7.14 13.56 4.65
N SER A 229 6.95 13.16 3.40
CA SER A 229 5.97 12.13 3.04
C SER A 229 6.59 10.74 3.01
N MET A 230 5.81 9.74 3.40
CA MET A 230 6.15 8.33 3.20
C MET A 230 5.91 7.86 1.76
N GLN A 231 5.27 8.65 0.93
CA GLN A 231 5.03 8.34 -0.48
C GLN A 231 6.30 8.58 -1.28
N GLY A 232 6.80 7.55 -1.98
CA GLY A 232 8.00 7.64 -2.81
C GLY A 232 7.90 8.73 -3.88
N ASP A 233 6.69 8.98 -4.37
CA ASP A 233 6.40 9.97 -5.40
C ASP A 233 6.62 11.42 -4.92
N SER A 234 6.74 11.67 -3.63
CA SER A 234 7.14 12.99 -3.10
C SER A 234 8.51 13.45 -3.62
N ARG A 235 9.36 12.51 -3.99
CA ARG A 235 10.69 12.80 -4.56
C ARG A 235 10.64 13.41 -5.96
N GLN A 236 9.49 13.40 -6.63
CA GLN A 236 9.30 14.03 -7.93
C GLN A 236 9.62 15.52 -7.93
N THR A 237 9.53 16.19 -6.78
CA THR A 237 9.89 17.60 -6.61
C THR A 237 11.29 17.94 -7.12
N VAL A 238 12.25 17.01 -6.95
CA VAL A 238 13.64 17.15 -7.42
C VAL A 238 13.70 17.11 -8.95
N VAL A 239 12.91 16.25 -9.57
CA VAL A 239 12.83 16.10 -11.04
C VAL A 239 12.17 17.33 -11.64
N TRP A 240 11.02 17.73 -11.10
CA TRP A 240 10.24 18.86 -11.60
C TRP A 240 10.98 20.19 -11.45
N ARG A 241 11.81 20.34 -10.40
CA ARG A 241 12.68 21.52 -10.29
C ARG A 241 13.60 21.66 -11.50
N LYS A 242 14.21 20.57 -11.97
CA LYS A 242 15.06 20.58 -13.18
C LYS A 242 14.26 20.96 -14.42
N LEU A 243 12.97 20.57 -14.48
CA LEU A 243 12.07 20.85 -15.57
C LEU A 243 11.34 22.21 -15.44
N GLY A 244 11.75 23.06 -14.50
CA GLY A 244 11.24 24.43 -14.36
C GLY A 244 10.00 24.57 -13.48
N VAL A 245 9.77 23.66 -12.50
CA VAL A 245 8.73 23.86 -11.50
C VAL A 245 9.34 23.87 -10.10
N ARG A 246 9.19 24.97 -9.38
CA ARG A 246 9.60 25.11 -7.98
C ARG A 246 8.51 24.67 -7.04
N THR A 247 8.91 24.02 -5.96
CA THR A 247 8.04 23.61 -4.86
C THR A 247 8.40 24.40 -3.61
N CYS A 248 7.43 25.00 -2.96
CA CYS A 248 7.56 25.66 -1.67
C CYS A 248 6.53 25.09 -0.68
N TYR A 249 6.98 24.72 0.52
CA TYR A 249 6.10 24.19 1.57
C TYR A 249 5.73 25.32 2.53
N GLU A 250 4.43 25.53 2.73
CA GLU A 250 3.85 26.59 3.56
C GLU A 250 2.83 25.97 4.54
N GLY A 251 3.32 25.33 5.60
CA GLY A 251 2.48 24.55 6.51
C GLY A 251 1.83 23.35 5.79
N ASP A 252 0.50 23.33 5.76
CA ASP A 252 -0.28 22.27 5.08
C ASP A 252 -0.50 22.54 3.58
N LEU A 253 0.13 23.57 3.04
CA LEU A 253 0.02 23.97 1.64
C LEU A 253 1.34 23.70 0.91
N VAL A 254 1.24 23.27 -0.33
CA VAL A 254 2.37 23.11 -1.24
C VAL A 254 2.16 24.02 -2.44
N ARG A 255 2.98 25.05 -2.54
CA ARG A 255 2.95 26.02 -3.63
C ARG A 255 3.87 25.57 -4.74
N LEU A 256 3.32 25.40 -5.92
CA LEU A 256 4.05 25.15 -7.17
C LEU A 256 4.11 26.45 -7.98
N SER A 257 5.27 26.81 -8.48
CA SER A 257 5.45 27.97 -9.35
C SER A 257 6.32 27.62 -10.54
N ALA A 258 5.95 28.15 -11.71
CA ALA A 258 6.79 28.02 -12.89
C ALA A 258 8.09 28.80 -12.72
N ALA A 259 9.18 28.25 -13.23
CA ALA A 259 10.53 28.81 -13.20
C ALA A 259 11.25 28.45 -14.52
N LYS A 260 12.43 29.02 -14.72
CA LYS A 260 13.25 28.64 -15.88
C LYS A 260 13.77 27.20 -15.68
N PRO A 261 13.60 26.30 -16.66
CA PRO A 261 14.20 24.96 -16.61
C PRO A 261 15.72 25.00 -16.43
N GLU A 262 16.25 24.07 -15.64
CA GLU A 262 17.70 23.88 -15.45
C GLU A 262 18.30 23.03 -16.58
N ILE A 263 17.46 22.22 -17.26
CA ILE A 263 17.84 21.29 -18.33
C ILE A 263 16.80 21.35 -19.46
N ASP A 264 17.26 21.16 -20.69
CA ASP A 264 16.39 21.11 -21.86
C ASP A 264 15.83 19.70 -22.12
N ARG A 265 16.49 18.69 -21.58
CA ARG A 265 16.10 17.27 -21.72
C ARG A 265 16.42 16.50 -20.46
N LEU A 266 15.47 15.66 -20.03
CA LEU A 266 15.65 14.72 -18.95
C LEU A 266 15.82 13.31 -19.53
N ASP A 267 17.02 12.73 -19.37
CA ASP A 267 17.26 11.32 -19.61
C ASP A 267 17.21 10.59 -18.26
N TYR A 268 16.31 9.63 -18.13
CA TYR A 268 16.10 8.85 -16.92
C TYR A 268 16.25 7.36 -17.24
N ASP A 269 17.20 6.71 -16.55
CA ASP A 269 17.38 5.24 -16.60
C ASP A 269 16.52 4.53 -15.56
#